data_72ec7af6531db682318e1d31de226fcd
#
_entry.id   72ec7af6531db682318e1d31de226fcd
#
_cell.length_a   1.000
_cell.length_b   1.000
_cell.length_c   1.000
_cell.angle_alpha   90.00
_cell.angle_beta   90.00
_cell.angle_gamma   90.00
#
_symmetry.space_group_name_H-M   'P 1'
#
loop_
_entity.id
_entity.type
_entity.pdbx_description
1 polymer ?
#
loop_
_entity_poly.entity_id
_entity_poly.type
_entity_poly.pdbx_seq_one_letter_code
_entity_poly.pdbx_strand_id
1 'polypeptide(L)'
;MDAKQVRERLIAMGINFFSADLFIAYHRERPKIWEEFAAAALALCEDGERRISAKHICEKIRYERQMEKRGEFKISNSMVSLYARVFVLKYPEYADRIVLKEAVGPKVEAA
;
A
#
# COMPACT_ATOMS: atom_id res chain seq x y z
N MET A 1 -15.29 1.35 3.39
CA MET A 1 -14.54 2.57 3.74
C MET A 1 -14.35 3.38 2.48
N ASP A 2 -14.83 4.60 2.43
CA ASP A 2 -14.69 5.46 1.25
C ASP A 2 -13.34 6.20 1.25
N ALA A 3 -13.04 6.93 0.17
CA ALA A 3 -11.77 7.64 0.01
C ALA A 3 -11.52 8.66 1.14
N LYS A 4 -12.56 9.37 1.56
CA LYS A 4 -12.44 10.34 2.65
C LYS A 4 -12.06 9.66 3.97
N GLN A 5 -12.67 8.54 4.27
CA GLN A 5 -12.36 7.78 5.48
C GLN A 5 -10.93 7.22 5.43
N VAL A 6 -10.51 6.70 4.29
CA VAL A 6 -9.13 6.22 4.11
C VAL A 6 -8.15 7.36 4.34
N ARG A 7 -8.40 8.53 3.76
CA ARG A 7 -7.55 9.70 3.94
C ARG A 7 -7.43 10.08 5.42
N GLU A 8 -8.56 10.18 6.11
CA GLU A 8 -8.58 10.54 7.53
C GLU A 8 -7.83 9.53 8.38
N ARG A 9 -8.00 8.24 8.09
CA ARG A 9 -7.30 7.18 8.82
C ARG A 9 -5.80 7.19 8.57
N LEU A 10 -5.37 7.43 7.34
CA LEU A 10 -3.94 7.57 7.03
C LEU A 10 -3.32 8.72 7.80
N ILE A 11 -4.00 9.86 7.85
CA ILE A 11 -3.54 11.02 8.60
C ILE A 11 -3.44 10.69 10.10
N ALA A 12 -4.43 9.96 10.63
CA ALA A 12 -4.40 9.51 12.02
C ALA A 12 -3.23 8.56 12.30
N MET A 13 -2.74 7.85 11.30
CA MET A 13 -1.56 6.99 11.40
C MET A 13 -0.23 7.75 11.26
N GLY A 14 -0.27 9.07 11.16
CA GLY A 14 0.92 9.90 11.03
C GLY A 14 1.34 10.24 9.61
N ILE A 15 0.52 9.89 8.61
CA ILE A 15 0.82 10.24 7.22
C ILE A 15 0.44 11.71 7.00
N ASN A 16 1.32 12.47 6.35
CA ASN A 16 1.03 13.89 6.09
C ASN A 16 -0.07 14.04 5.02
N PHE A 17 -0.71 15.22 5.02
CA PHE A 17 -1.84 15.50 4.11
C PHE A 17 -1.46 15.32 2.65
N PHE A 18 -0.29 15.78 2.27
CA PHE A 18 0.16 15.73 0.88
C PHE A 18 0.27 14.28 0.40
N SER A 19 0.91 13.43 1.18
CA SER A 19 1.08 12.02 0.84
C SER A 19 -0.25 11.28 0.81
N ALA A 20 -1.14 11.57 1.75
CA ALA A 20 -2.47 10.96 1.77
C ALA A 20 -3.26 11.35 0.52
N ASP A 21 -3.22 12.63 0.13
CA ASP A 21 -3.92 13.10 -1.07
C ASP A 21 -3.33 12.50 -2.36
N LEU A 22 -2.00 12.38 -2.43
CA LEU A 22 -1.35 11.72 -3.56
C LEU A 22 -1.78 10.26 -3.68
N PHE A 23 -1.87 9.56 -2.56
CA PHE A 23 -2.34 8.18 -2.56
C PHE A 23 -3.76 8.08 -3.11
N ILE A 24 -4.67 8.92 -2.62
CA ILE A 24 -6.05 8.90 -3.05
C ILE A 24 -6.15 9.16 -4.56
N ALA A 25 -5.41 10.14 -5.07
CA ALA A 25 -5.38 10.45 -6.51
C ALA A 25 -4.84 9.27 -7.31
N TYR A 26 -3.74 8.68 -6.87
CA TYR A 26 -3.13 7.53 -7.52
C TYR A 26 -4.08 6.34 -7.56
N HIS A 27 -4.70 6.03 -6.43
CA HIS A 27 -5.65 4.92 -6.33
C HIS A 27 -6.88 5.14 -7.21
N ARG A 28 -7.38 6.38 -7.27
CA ARG A 28 -8.56 6.71 -8.09
C ARG A 28 -8.29 6.46 -9.57
N GLU A 29 -7.09 6.78 -10.03
CA GLU A 29 -6.71 6.57 -11.43
C GLU A 29 -6.35 5.12 -11.74
N ARG A 30 -5.93 4.36 -10.73
CA ARG A 30 -5.41 3.00 -10.91
C ARG A 30 -6.00 2.03 -9.88
N PRO A 31 -7.33 1.84 -9.88
CA PRO A 31 -7.95 0.99 -8.86
C PRO A 31 -7.53 -0.48 -8.95
N LYS A 32 -7.16 -0.94 -10.14
CA LYS A 32 -6.74 -2.34 -10.33
C LYS A 32 -5.44 -2.67 -9.61
N ILE A 33 -4.56 -1.70 -9.42
CA ILE A 33 -3.32 -1.90 -8.69
C ILE A 33 -3.63 -2.29 -7.25
N TRP A 34 -4.56 -1.60 -6.61
CA TRP A 34 -5.01 -1.95 -5.28
C TRP A 34 -5.59 -3.37 -5.24
N GLU A 35 -6.43 -3.72 -6.22
CA GLU A 35 -7.04 -5.05 -6.28
C GLU A 35 -5.98 -6.14 -6.37
N GLU A 36 -4.96 -5.96 -7.22
CA GLU A 36 -3.86 -6.89 -7.35
C GLU A 36 -3.04 -6.99 -6.07
N PHE A 37 -2.76 -5.85 -5.44
CA PHE A 37 -2.02 -5.81 -4.19
C PHE A 37 -2.78 -6.54 -3.08
N ALA A 38 -4.05 -6.23 -2.90
CA ALA A 38 -4.87 -6.83 -1.87
C ALA A 38 -5.01 -8.33 -2.06
N ALA A 39 -5.23 -8.77 -3.30
CA ALA A 39 -5.35 -10.20 -3.60
C ALA A 39 -4.06 -10.95 -3.26
N ALA A 40 -2.91 -10.39 -3.62
CA ALA A 40 -1.61 -11.01 -3.31
C ALA A 40 -1.36 -11.06 -1.80
N ALA A 41 -1.64 -9.97 -1.11
CA ALA A 41 -1.45 -9.91 0.35
C ALA A 41 -2.37 -10.88 1.08
N LEU A 42 -3.64 -10.95 0.67
CA LEU A 42 -4.60 -11.88 1.27
C LEU A 42 -4.18 -13.32 1.04
N ALA A 43 -3.72 -13.67 -0.16
CA ALA A 43 -3.25 -15.02 -0.45
C ALA A 43 -2.09 -15.42 0.46
N LEU A 44 -1.16 -14.51 0.70
CA LEU A 44 -0.03 -14.76 1.61
C LEU A 44 -0.51 -14.93 3.06
N CYS A 45 -1.48 -14.12 3.50
CA CYS A 45 -2.06 -14.27 4.83
C CYS A 45 -2.75 -15.62 4.99
N GLU A 46 -3.50 -16.04 4.00
CA GLU A 46 -4.20 -17.33 4.00
C GLU A 46 -3.22 -18.52 4.00
N ASP A 47 -2.05 -18.35 3.39
CA ASP A 47 -0.97 -19.34 3.41
C ASP A 47 -0.22 -19.36 4.74
N GLY A 48 -0.56 -18.48 5.67
CA GLY A 48 0.06 -18.44 6.98
C GLY A 48 1.34 -17.63 7.08
N GLU A 49 1.67 -16.85 6.05
CA GLU A 49 2.84 -15.99 6.09
C GLU A 49 2.69 -14.92 7.18
N ARG A 50 3.76 -14.72 7.96
CA ARG A 50 3.73 -13.81 9.10
C ARG A 50 4.44 -12.49 8.88
N ARG A 51 5.34 -12.43 7.90
CA ARG A 51 6.09 -11.21 7.59
C ARG A 51 5.96 -10.91 6.12
N ILE A 52 4.87 -10.25 5.77
CA ILE A 52 4.55 -9.92 4.39
C ILE A 52 5.15 -8.56 4.06
N SER A 53 5.94 -8.51 2.99
CA SER A 53 6.58 -7.28 2.53
C SER A 53 5.77 -6.66 1.40
N ALA A 54 5.25 -5.46 1.63
CA ALA A 54 4.54 -4.70 0.60
C ALA A 54 5.44 -4.43 -0.61
N LYS A 55 6.72 -4.19 -0.37
CA LYS A 55 7.70 -3.97 -1.45
C LYS A 55 7.80 -5.19 -2.36
N HIS A 56 7.89 -6.38 -1.78
CA HIS A 56 7.97 -7.62 -2.57
C HIS A 56 6.71 -7.86 -3.37
N ILE A 57 5.55 -7.56 -2.80
CA ILE A 57 4.28 -7.67 -3.53
C ILE A 57 4.27 -6.73 -4.72
N CYS A 58 4.69 -5.49 -4.54
CA CYS A 58 4.73 -4.52 -5.63
C CYS A 58 5.73 -4.91 -6.72
N GLU A 59 6.88 -5.47 -6.34
CA GLU A 59 7.87 -5.97 -7.29
C GLU A 59 7.31 -7.13 -8.11
N LYS A 60 6.57 -8.02 -7.48
CA LYS A 60 5.90 -9.13 -8.15
C LYS A 60 4.88 -8.63 -9.15
N ILE A 61 4.04 -7.67 -8.75
CA ILE A 61 3.03 -7.09 -9.63
C ILE A 61 3.71 -6.43 -10.84
N ARG A 62 4.79 -5.69 -10.62
CA ARG A 62 5.56 -5.06 -11.69
C ARG A 62 6.05 -6.09 -12.69
N TYR A 63 6.64 -7.17 -12.18
CA TYR A 63 7.17 -8.25 -13.01
C TYR A 63 6.06 -8.91 -13.83
N GLU A 64 4.96 -9.27 -13.19
CA GLU A 64 3.85 -9.93 -13.87
C GLU A 64 3.23 -9.04 -14.94
N ARG A 65 3.07 -7.75 -14.67
CA ARG A 65 2.54 -6.79 -15.65
C ARG A 65 3.47 -6.63 -16.83
N GLN A 66 4.78 -6.63 -16.59
CA GLN A 66 5.77 -6.54 -17.63
C GLN A 66 5.74 -7.78 -18.53
N MET A 67 5.67 -8.95 -17.93
CA MET A 67 5.61 -10.22 -18.67
C MET A 67 4.32 -10.36 -19.48
N GLU A 68 3.23 -9.91 -18.95
CA GLU A 68 1.91 -9.97 -19.59
C GLU A 68 1.61 -8.76 -20.48
N LYS A 69 2.54 -7.81 -20.56
CA LYS A 69 2.40 -6.58 -21.34
C LYS A 69 1.14 -5.79 -21.00
N ARG A 70 0.78 -5.77 -19.71
CA ARG A 70 -0.42 -5.06 -19.20
C ARG A 70 -0.17 -3.59 -18.90
N GLY A 71 0.94 -3.05 -19.36
CA GLY A 71 1.28 -1.66 -19.14
C GLY A 71 2.29 -1.48 -18.02
N GLU A 72 2.78 -0.26 -17.90
CA GLU A 72 3.83 0.07 -16.96
C GLU A 72 3.27 0.25 -15.55
N PHE A 73 3.98 -0.31 -14.58
CA PHE A 73 3.67 -0.14 -13.18
C PHE A 73 4.80 0.61 -12.50
N LYS A 74 4.56 1.88 -12.20
CA LYS A 74 5.51 2.71 -11.45
C LYS A 74 4.89 3.10 -10.13
N ILE A 75 5.57 2.78 -9.04
CA ILE A 75 5.13 3.14 -7.71
C ILE A 75 6.35 3.56 -6.88
N SER A 76 6.23 4.67 -6.18
CA SER A 76 7.28 5.14 -5.28
C SER A 76 7.29 4.33 -3.98
N ASN A 77 8.43 4.35 -3.28
CA ASN A 77 8.51 3.70 -1.96
C ASN A 77 7.50 4.26 -0.97
N SER A 78 7.20 5.55 -1.07
CA SER A 78 6.18 6.18 -0.23
C SER A 78 4.80 5.57 -0.47
N MET A 79 4.45 5.34 -1.74
CA MET A 79 3.18 4.72 -2.10
C MET A 79 3.10 3.28 -1.64
N VAL A 80 4.20 2.51 -1.76
CA VAL A 80 4.26 1.14 -1.27
C VAL A 80 3.90 1.09 0.22
N SER A 81 4.47 2.00 0.99
CA SER A 81 4.19 2.12 2.42
C SER A 81 2.72 2.42 2.70
N LEU A 82 2.10 3.26 1.87
CA LEU A 82 0.69 3.60 2.02
C LEU A 82 -0.23 2.43 1.66
N TYR A 83 0.10 1.64 0.64
CA TYR A 83 -0.65 0.43 0.33
C TYR A 83 -0.66 -0.54 1.51
N ALA A 84 0.47 -0.71 2.18
CA ALA A 84 0.55 -1.55 3.36
C ALA A 84 -0.39 -1.05 4.46
N ARG A 85 -0.42 0.25 4.71
CA ARG A 85 -1.29 0.84 5.72
C ARG A 85 -2.76 0.71 5.38
N VAL A 86 -3.13 0.93 4.13
CA VAL A 86 -4.51 0.76 3.69
C VAL A 86 -4.95 -0.70 3.80
N PHE A 87 -4.06 -1.64 3.52
CA PHE A 87 -4.34 -3.06 3.72
C PHE A 87 -4.71 -3.34 5.17
N VAL A 88 -3.94 -2.83 6.12
CA VAL A 88 -4.21 -2.98 7.56
C VAL A 88 -5.55 -2.35 7.94
N LEU A 89 -5.88 -1.19 7.36
CA LEU A 89 -7.15 -0.53 7.63
C LEU A 89 -8.35 -1.33 7.14
N LYS A 90 -8.22 -1.96 5.98
CA LYS A 90 -9.32 -2.73 5.38
C LYS A 90 -9.41 -4.16 5.91
N TYR A 91 -8.29 -4.72 6.36
CA TYR A 91 -8.20 -6.09 6.87
C TYR A 91 -7.49 -6.08 8.23
N PRO A 92 -8.12 -5.49 9.26
CA PRO A 92 -7.48 -5.35 10.58
C PRO A 92 -7.12 -6.69 11.24
N GLU A 93 -7.77 -7.78 10.86
CA GLU A 93 -7.45 -9.11 11.33
C GLU A 93 -6.04 -9.57 10.91
N TYR A 94 -5.48 -8.96 9.88
CA TYR A 94 -4.13 -9.27 9.39
C TYR A 94 -3.12 -8.16 9.69
N ALA A 95 -3.43 -7.27 10.63
CA ALA A 95 -2.58 -6.12 10.94
C ALA A 95 -1.16 -6.54 11.40
N ASP A 96 -1.02 -7.69 12.02
CA ASP A 96 0.26 -8.20 12.49
C ASP A 96 1.02 -9.02 11.44
N ARG A 97 0.44 -9.18 10.24
CA ARG A 97 1.04 -10.00 9.18
C ARG A 97 1.86 -9.21 8.19
N ILE A 98 1.54 -7.95 7.98
CA ILE A 98 2.25 -7.11 7.01
C ILE A 98 3.16 -6.13 7.73
N VAL A 99 4.40 -6.00 7.21
CA VAL A 99 5.38 -5.11 7.83
C VAL A 99 5.07 -3.66 7.46
N LEU A 100 4.86 -2.83 8.46
CA LEU A 100 4.68 -1.39 8.28
C LEU A 100 6.01 -0.70 8.53
N LYS A 101 6.60 -0.16 7.47
CA LYS A 101 7.80 0.65 7.59
C LYS A 101 7.39 2.10 7.84
N GLU A 102 8.31 2.88 8.41
CA GLU A 102 8.08 4.31 8.53
C GLU A 102 7.77 4.90 7.17
N ALA A 103 6.82 5.83 7.14
CA ALA A 103 6.48 6.52 5.92
C ALA A 103 7.69 7.29 5.43
N VAL A 104 8.07 7.03 4.17
CA VAL A 104 9.16 7.75 3.52
C VAL A 104 8.56 9.07 3.01
N GLY A 105 8.82 10.13 3.69
CA GLY A 105 8.47 11.47 3.29
C GLY A 105 9.58 12.37 3.76
N PRO A 106 9.51 13.70 3.51
CA PRO A 106 10.43 14.58 4.19
C PRO A 106 10.24 14.33 5.67
N LYS A 107 11.12 13.55 6.23
CA LYS A 107 11.20 13.43 7.66
C LYS A 107 11.41 14.83 8.15
N VAL A 108 10.35 15.40 8.73
CA VAL A 108 10.58 16.41 9.69
C VAL A 108 11.35 15.70 10.76
N GLU A 109 12.65 15.67 10.58
CA GLU A 109 13.47 15.30 11.67
C GLU A 109 13.13 16.26 12.77
N ALA A 110 12.36 15.79 13.71
CA ALA A 110 12.39 16.36 15.01
C ALA A 110 13.80 16.11 15.56
N ALA A 111 14.73 16.55 14.83
CA ALA A 111 16.08 16.44 15.35
C ALA A 111 16.23 17.24 16.42
#